data_21101b83dc025e8853c8939a43e22dbb
#
_entry.id   21101b83dc025e8853c8939a43e22dbb
#
_cell.length_a   1.000
_cell.length_b   1.000
_cell.length_c   1.000
_cell.angle_alpha   90.00
_cell.angle_beta   90.00
_cell.angle_gamma   90.00
#
_symmetry.space_group_name_H-M   'P 1'
#
loop_
_entity.id
_entity.type
_entity.pdbx_description
1 polymer ?
#
loop_
_entity_poly.entity_id
_entity_poly.type
_entity_poly.pdbx_seq_one_letter_code
_entity_poly.pdbx_strand_id
1 'polypeptide(L)'
;MLLLLRPETASIRTPTASRAAAAKLFLDGPYGARFAGEISASRQGYFSSRIEVLAHPEDPDFVQTIARQHAIGVTSGQRFLLASWRGVPVTAFAASFLDTSVAIFMLESSGLRRPADLVGKRVGYRRASEGDVVFDAMMAQLGLPRSQITKLPDRGSFEALEAGEVDAIIAAIDEQPDPSNPTFVKLNVIKPQDYGIHVPGLVYFASNDLIHDRPSLIADVLQGIIRGWQFAYRDYAQSVPVLAGSTGLPTERLKFELQQQRSLVLPTGGRIGDYDESRWRTLRDILLFAKLGEEDVPLARAVTYQFVRDVYRRSPDLAAPGAWSEEK
;
A
#
# COMPACT_ATOMS: atom_id res chain seq x y z
N MET A 1 -31.76 -47.72 -58.69
CA MET A 1 -32.00 -47.20 -57.36
C MET A 1 -30.66 -46.78 -56.78
N LEU A 2 -30.31 -45.49 -57.01
CA LEU A 2 -29.00 -44.95 -56.62
C LEU A 2 -29.13 -44.29 -55.24
N LEU A 3 -28.44 -44.82 -54.23
CA LEU A 3 -28.32 -44.19 -52.93
C LEU A 3 -27.24 -43.10 -52.97
N LEU A 4 -27.68 -41.85 -52.81
CA LEU A 4 -26.82 -40.69 -52.60
C LEU A 4 -26.38 -40.63 -51.12
N LEU A 5 -25.11 -40.91 -50.87
CA LEU A 5 -24.43 -40.65 -49.60
C LEU A 5 -24.21 -39.16 -49.47
N ARG A 6 -24.79 -38.54 -48.42
CA ARG A 6 -24.48 -37.18 -47.99
C ARG A 6 -23.17 -37.17 -47.21
N PRO A 7 -22.23 -36.23 -47.40
CA PRO A 7 -21.09 -36.08 -46.56
C PRO A 7 -21.49 -35.42 -45.24
N GLU A 8 -21.22 -36.05 -44.10
CA GLU A 8 -21.29 -35.43 -42.78
C GLU A 8 -20.21 -34.38 -42.67
N THR A 9 -20.64 -33.11 -42.51
CA THR A 9 -19.75 -32.01 -42.12
C THR A 9 -19.34 -32.18 -40.68
N ALA A 10 -18.12 -32.70 -40.45
CA ALA A 10 -17.48 -32.71 -39.14
C ALA A 10 -17.26 -31.24 -38.66
N SER A 11 -18.08 -30.81 -37.71
CA SER A 11 -17.89 -29.54 -37.02
C SER A 11 -16.62 -29.62 -36.16
N ILE A 12 -15.55 -28.97 -36.59
CA ILE A 12 -14.35 -28.77 -35.79
C ILE A 12 -14.73 -27.88 -34.63
N ARG A 13 -15.02 -28.45 -33.48
CA ARG A 13 -15.08 -27.74 -32.20
C ARG A 13 -13.68 -27.26 -31.88
N THR A 14 -13.42 -25.97 -32.11
CA THR A 14 -12.26 -25.28 -31.56
C THR A 14 -12.36 -25.39 -30.03
N PRO A 15 -11.35 -25.94 -29.35
CA PRO A 15 -11.37 -25.92 -27.89
C PRO A 15 -11.32 -24.50 -27.43
N THR A 16 -12.40 -24.03 -26.80
CA THR A 16 -12.39 -22.78 -26.05
C THR A 16 -11.41 -23.01 -24.89
N ALA A 17 -10.14 -22.68 -25.11
CA ALA A 17 -9.14 -22.68 -24.06
C ALA A 17 -9.67 -21.79 -22.96
N SER A 18 -10.04 -22.38 -21.83
CA SER A 18 -10.24 -21.67 -20.58
C SER A 18 -8.96 -20.90 -20.30
N ARG A 19 -8.99 -19.60 -20.59
CA ARG A 19 -7.84 -18.72 -20.45
C ARG A 19 -7.67 -18.48 -18.94
N ALA A 20 -6.93 -19.36 -18.26
CA ALA A 20 -6.54 -19.18 -16.87
C ALA A 20 -5.90 -17.77 -16.69
N ALA A 21 -6.09 -17.16 -15.52
CA ALA A 21 -5.42 -15.90 -15.22
C ALA A 21 -3.91 -16.07 -15.37
N ALA A 22 -3.26 -15.10 -16.00
CA ALA A 22 -1.81 -15.15 -16.20
C ALA A 22 -1.06 -15.00 -14.87
N ALA A 23 -1.62 -14.24 -13.91
CA ALA A 23 -1.14 -14.12 -12.52
C ALA A 23 -2.25 -13.59 -11.59
N LYS A 24 -1.98 -13.69 -10.29
CA LYS A 24 -2.81 -13.10 -9.23
C LYS A 24 -2.04 -11.99 -8.53
N LEU A 25 -2.73 -10.90 -8.22
CA LEU A 25 -2.27 -9.79 -7.40
C LEU A 25 -3.12 -9.74 -6.14
N PHE A 26 -2.52 -10.03 -5.00
CA PHE A 26 -3.20 -10.04 -3.71
C PHE A 26 -2.97 -8.74 -2.96
N LEU A 27 -4.04 -8.19 -2.41
CA LEU A 27 -4.04 -7.00 -1.58
C LEU A 27 -4.06 -7.43 -0.10
N ASP A 28 -3.16 -6.91 0.70
CA ASP A 28 -3.10 -7.19 2.15
C ASP A 28 -4.20 -6.41 2.90
N GLY A 29 -5.42 -6.85 2.75
CA GLY A 29 -6.62 -6.27 3.33
C GLY A 29 -7.81 -6.17 2.38
N PRO A 30 -8.92 -5.58 2.82
CA PRO A 30 -10.11 -5.39 2.03
C PRO A 30 -9.91 -4.36 0.92
N TYR A 31 -10.78 -4.37 -0.09
CA TYR A 31 -10.83 -3.32 -1.10
C TYR A 31 -11.12 -1.96 -0.44
N GLY A 32 -10.32 -0.96 -0.78
CA GLY A 32 -10.42 0.40 -0.26
C GLY A 32 -9.57 1.37 -1.06
N ALA A 33 -9.56 2.64 -0.70
CA ALA A 33 -8.82 3.68 -1.41
C ALA A 33 -7.30 3.41 -1.42
N ARG A 34 -6.76 2.74 -0.40
CA ARG A 34 -5.34 2.36 -0.33
C ARG A 34 -4.87 1.44 -1.47
N PHE A 35 -5.82 0.80 -2.16
CA PHE A 35 -5.59 -0.07 -3.32
C PHE A 35 -6.28 0.47 -4.58
N ALA A 36 -6.50 1.78 -4.64
CA ALA A 36 -7.22 2.40 -5.75
C ALA A 36 -6.51 2.22 -7.10
N GLY A 37 -5.19 2.14 -7.10
CA GLY A 37 -4.41 1.90 -8.31
C GLY A 37 -4.66 0.53 -8.91
N GLU A 38 -4.62 -0.52 -8.09
CA GLU A 38 -4.82 -1.91 -8.48
C GLU A 38 -6.26 -2.17 -8.92
N ILE A 39 -7.22 -1.64 -8.14
CA ILE A 39 -8.66 -1.72 -8.46
C ILE A 39 -8.95 -1.02 -9.79
N SER A 40 -8.44 0.21 -9.95
CA SER A 40 -8.60 0.98 -11.19
C SER A 40 -7.95 0.28 -12.38
N ALA A 41 -6.73 -0.24 -12.21
CA ALA A 41 -6.04 -0.96 -13.28
C ALA A 41 -6.84 -2.19 -13.76
N SER A 42 -7.41 -2.93 -12.82
CA SER A 42 -8.28 -4.08 -13.12
C SER A 42 -9.56 -3.65 -13.82
N ARG A 43 -10.26 -2.62 -13.31
CA ARG A 43 -11.55 -2.17 -13.84
C ARG A 43 -11.45 -1.47 -15.19
N GLN A 44 -10.35 -0.75 -15.44
CA GLN A 44 -10.09 -0.04 -16.69
C GLN A 44 -9.37 -0.90 -17.74
N GLY A 45 -9.01 -2.15 -17.40
CA GLY A 45 -8.34 -3.05 -18.33
C GLY A 45 -6.91 -2.60 -18.67
N TYR A 46 -6.18 -2.00 -17.74
CA TYR A 46 -4.82 -1.51 -17.97
C TYR A 46 -3.74 -2.60 -17.92
N PHE A 47 -4.09 -3.79 -17.49
CA PHE A 47 -3.19 -4.94 -17.59
C PHE A 47 -3.22 -5.52 -19.00
N SER A 48 -2.08 -5.67 -19.66
CA SER A 48 -1.99 -6.35 -20.96
C SER A 48 -2.13 -7.87 -20.82
N SER A 49 -1.77 -8.41 -19.65
CA SER A 49 -2.03 -9.80 -19.27
C SER A 49 -3.29 -9.89 -18.40
N ARG A 50 -3.93 -11.09 -18.37
CA ARG A 50 -5.07 -11.31 -17.47
C ARG A 50 -4.60 -11.42 -16.02
N ILE A 51 -4.72 -10.34 -15.27
CA ILE A 51 -4.40 -10.26 -13.85
C ILE A 51 -5.69 -10.30 -13.03
N GLU A 52 -5.75 -11.19 -12.07
CA GLU A 52 -6.83 -11.26 -11.08
C GLU A 52 -6.39 -10.50 -9.83
N VAL A 53 -7.07 -9.40 -9.52
CA VAL A 53 -6.83 -8.59 -8.31
C VAL A 53 -7.76 -9.10 -7.21
N LEU A 54 -7.19 -9.51 -6.08
CA LEU A 54 -7.89 -10.20 -5.01
C LEU A 54 -7.61 -9.52 -3.66
N ALA A 55 -8.66 -9.11 -2.97
CA ALA A 55 -8.55 -8.78 -1.55
C ALA A 55 -8.24 -10.05 -0.75
N HIS A 56 -7.30 -9.96 0.17
CA HIS A 56 -6.94 -11.07 1.05
C HIS A 56 -7.42 -10.77 2.47
N PRO A 57 -8.05 -11.73 3.15
CA PRO A 57 -8.35 -11.58 4.58
C PRO A 57 -7.09 -11.28 5.39
N GLU A 58 -7.25 -10.67 6.54
CA GLU A 58 -6.13 -10.42 7.44
C GLU A 58 -5.39 -11.73 7.75
N ASP A 59 -4.11 -11.78 7.36
CA ASP A 59 -3.26 -12.96 7.47
C ASP A 59 -1.89 -12.54 8.03
N PRO A 60 -1.52 -12.96 9.24
CA PRO A 60 -0.19 -12.66 9.81
C PRO A 60 0.96 -13.13 8.92
N ASP A 61 0.77 -14.22 8.16
CA ASP A 61 1.77 -14.83 7.29
C ASP A 61 1.57 -14.45 5.80
N PHE A 62 0.90 -13.34 5.52
CA PHE A 62 0.52 -12.91 4.17
C PHE A 62 1.67 -13.04 3.15
N VAL A 63 2.85 -12.52 3.47
CA VAL A 63 4.00 -12.56 2.55
C VAL A 63 4.41 -14.00 2.23
N GLN A 64 4.42 -14.89 3.23
CA GLN A 64 4.73 -16.30 3.03
C GLN A 64 3.65 -17.02 2.24
N THR A 65 2.38 -16.70 2.49
CA THR A 65 1.24 -17.23 1.74
C THR A 65 1.34 -16.87 0.26
N ILE A 66 1.67 -15.62 -0.06
CA ILE A 66 1.83 -15.16 -1.45
C ILE A 66 3.04 -15.81 -2.13
N ALA A 67 4.17 -15.93 -1.39
CA ALA A 67 5.36 -16.61 -1.92
C ALA A 67 5.05 -18.06 -2.34
N ARG A 68 4.33 -18.82 -1.51
CA ARG A 68 3.92 -20.20 -1.81
C ARG A 68 2.98 -20.33 -3.01
N GLN A 69 2.21 -19.29 -3.29
CA GLN A 69 1.29 -19.25 -4.43
C GLN A 69 1.97 -18.78 -5.73
N HIS A 70 3.27 -18.51 -5.72
CA HIS A 70 4.00 -17.92 -6.86
C HIS A 70 3.25 -16.70 -7.45
N ALA A 71 2.81 -15.80 -6.58
CA ALA A 71 1.94 -14.70 -6.91
C ALA A 71 2.61 -13.34 -6.63
N ILE A 72 1.88 -12.28 -6.90
CA ILE A 72 2.24 -10.89 -6.59
C ILE A 72 1.42 -10.45 -5.38
N GLY A 73 2.01 -9.68 -4.49
CA GLY A 73 1.33 -9.10 -3.34
C GLY A 73 1.66 -7.63 -3.15
N VAL A 74 0.79 -6.92 -2.41
CA VAL A 74 1.06 -5.59 -1.89
C VAL A 74 0.80 -5.58 -0.38
N THR A 75 1.78 -5.15 0.40
CA THR A 75 1.73 -5.12 1.87
C THR A 75 2.61 -4.00 2.43
N SER A 76 2.64 -3.79 3.75
CA SER A 76 3.54 -2.80 4.34
C SER A 76 5.01 -3.18 4.18
N GLY A 77 5.88 -2.16 4.02
CA GLY A 77 7.32 -2.36 3.93
C GLY A 77 7.87 -3.12 5.14
N GLN A 78 7.34 -2.88 6.33
CA GLN A 78 7.71 -3.59 7.55
C GLN A 78 7.39 -5.10 7.45
N ARG A 79 6.16 -5.46 7.12
CA ARG A 79 5.76 -6.89 7.00
C ARG A 79 6.58 -7.61 5.97
N PHE A 80 6.79 -6.95 4.82
CA PHE A 80 7.62 -7.48 3.75
C PHE A 80 9.06 -7.72 4.22
N LEU A 81 9.72 -6.72 4.82
CA LEU A 81 11.13 -6.82 5.21
C LEU A 81 11.34 -7.87 6.30
N LEU A 82 10.46 -7.93 7.30
CA LEU A 82 10.51 -8.95 8.36
C LEU A 82 10.33 -10.37 7.81
N ALA A 83 9.44 -10.57 6.83
CA ALA A 83 9.27 -11.87 6.19
C ALA A 83 10.51 -12.26 5.37
N SER A 84 11.07 -11.33 4.60
CA SER A 84 12.31 -11.54 3.84
C SER A 84 13.48 -11.91 4.76
N TRP A 85 13.62 -11.27 5.92
CA TRP A 85 14.66 -11.61 6.91
C TRP A 85 14.47 -13.00 7.54
N ARG A 86 13.24 -13.47 7.60
CA ARG A 86 12.94 -14.86 8.00
C ARG A 86 13.17 -15.88 6.90
N GLY A 87 13.75 -15.46 5.77
CA GLY A 87 14.10 -16.34 4.66
C GLY A 87 12.97 -16.62 3.67
N VAL A 88 11.85 -15.89 3.74
CA VAL A 88 10.79 -16.03 2.71
C VAL A 88 11.34 -15.57 1.36
N PRO A 89 11.27 -16.40 0.29
CA PRO A 89 11.90 -16.11 -0.99
C PRO A 89 11.07 -15.13 -1.84
N VAL A 90 11.12 -13.86 -1.47
CA VAL A 90 10.39 -12.76 -2.11
C VAL A 90 11.29 -11.56 -2.41
N THR A 91 10.93 -10.80 -3.41
CA THR A 91 11.61 -9.55 -3.77
C THR A 91 10.59 -8.44 -3.98
N ALA A 92 10.78 -7.29 -3.32
CA ALA A 92 10.03 -6.07 -3.58
C ALA A 92 10.54 -5.39 -4.85
N PHE A 93 9.62 -4.91 -5.71
CA PHE A 93 9.98 -4.38 -7.02
C PHE A 93 9.45 -2.96 -7.30
N ALA A 94 8.55 -2.43 -6.46
CA ALA A 94 8.05 -1.06 -6.53
C ALA A 94 7.38 -0.66 -5.21
N ALA A 95 7.20 0.64 -4.97
CA ALA A 95 6.40 1.16 -3.87
C ALA A 95 4.99 1.53 -4.36
N SER A 96 3.95 1.17 -3.62
CA SER A 96 2.62 1.76 -3.78
C SER A 96 2.55 3.08 -3.01
N PHE A 97 2.95 3.04 -1.73
CA PHE A 97 3.16 4.24 -0.93
C PHE A 97 4.66 4.41 -0.70
N LEU A 98 5.21 5.52 -1.21
CA LEU A 98 6.64 5.81 -1.05
C LEU A 98 7.01 6.10 0.41
N ASP A 99 6.09 6.65 1.18
CA ASP A 99 6.22 6.86 2.62
C ASP A 99 5.15 6.11 3.41
N THR A 100 5.40 5.89 4.70
CA THR A 100 4.44 5.27 5.61
C THR A 100 3.15 6.09 5.71
N SER A 101 2.02 5.40 5.83
CA SER A 101 0.73 6.01 6.14
C SER A 101 0.51 6.27 7.63
N VAL A 102 1.46 5.88 8.49
CA VAL A 102 1.36 6.08 9.94
C VAL A 102 1.22 7.57 10.26
N ALA A 103 0.25 7.88 11.11
CA ALA A 103 0.03 9.20 11.65
C ALA A 103 -0.36 9.09 13.14
N ILE A 104 -0.14 10.15 13.89
CA ILE A 104 -0.56 10.27 15.29
C ILE A 104 -1.67 11.32 15.34
N PHE A 105 -2.82 10.93 15.87
CA PHE A 105 -4.01 11.77 15.95
C PHE A 105 -4.29 12.17 17.39
N MET A 106 -4.63 13.42 17.58
CA MET A 106 -5.07 14.02 18.83
C MET A 106 -6.31 14.87 18.59
N LEU A 107 -7.17 15.03 19.59
CA LEU A 107 -8.26 15.99 19.48
C LEU A 107 -7.70 17.41 19.37
N GLU A 108 -8.25 18.24 18.45
CA GLU A 108 -7.86 19.66 18.35
C GLU A 108 -8.06 20.38 19.68
N SER A 109 -9.14 20.06 20.41
CA SER A 109 -9.48 20.61 21.71
C SER A 109 -8.46 20.31 22.80
N SER A 110 -7.63 19.26 22.64
CA SER A 110 -6.58 18.93 23.61
C SER A 110 -5.40 19.90 23.58
N GLY A 111 -5.24 20.67 22.50
CA GLY A 111 -4.09 21.56 22.28
C GLY A 111 -2.78 20.85 21.95
N LEU A 112 -2.73 19.52 21.92
CA LEU A 112 -1.55 18.74 21.54
C LEU A 112 -1.32 18.86 20.04
N ARG A 113 -0.08 19.20 19.62
CA ARG A 113 0.24 19.45 18.18
C ARG A 113 1.60 18.92 17.74
N ARG A 114 2.50 18.64 18.66
CA ARG A 114 3.90 18.27 18.38
C ARG A 114 4.28 17.01 19.13
N PRO A 115 5.26 16.24 18.66
CA PRO A 115 5.73 15.04 19.38
C PRO A 115 6.11 15.30 20.85
N ALA A 116 6.69 16.47 21.14
CA ALA A 116 7.05 16.84 22.52
C ALA A 116 5.82 16.97 23.45
N ASP A 117 4.66 17.32 22.91
CA ASP A 117 3.44 17.47 23.70
C ASP A 117 2.87 16.11 24.17
N LEU A 118 3.38 15.00 23.59
CA LEU A 118 2.98 13.62 23.93
C LEU A 118 3.71 13.07 25.16
N VAL A 119 4.76 13.75 25.65
CA VAL A 119 5.45 13.38 26.87
C VAL A 119 4.49 13.47 28.07
N GLY A 120 4.40 12.41 28.86
CA GLY A 120 3.46 12.31 29.98
C GLY A 120 2.01 11.94 29.56
N LYS A 121 1.76 11.67 28.28
CA LYS A 121 0.43 11.35 27.74
C LYS A 121 0.21 9.85 27.54
N ARG A 122 -1.08 9.49 27.43
CA ARG A 122 -1.54 8.15 27.08
C ARG A 122 -1.66 8.05 25.56
N VAL A 123 -0.93 7.12 24.95
CA VAL A 123 -0.93 6.91 23.50
C VAL A 123 -1.44 5.52 23.18
N GLY A 124 -2.60 5.45 22.52
CA GLY A 124 -3.22 4.23 22.06
C GLY A 124 -2.62 3.77 20.73
N TYR A 125 -2.45 2.45 20.56
CA TYR A 125 -1.92 1.89 19.31
C TYR A 125 -2.42 0.46 19.09
N ARG A 126 -2.33 -0.04 17.86
CA ARG A 126 -2.55 -1.47 17.56
C ARG A 126 -1.25 -2.25 17.73
N ARG A 127 -1.33 -3.34 18.49
CA ARG A 127 -0.19 -4.22 18.80
C ARG A 127 0.41 -4.79 17.51
N ALA A 128 1.74 -4.91 17.47
CA ALA A 128 2.50 -5.43 16.33
C ALA A 128 2.28 -4.68 15.00
N SER A 129 1.82 -3.43 15.06
CA SER A 129 1.64 -2.59 13.88
C SER A 129 2.93 -1.82 13.54
N GLU A 130 3.05 -1.38 12.27
CA GLU A 130 4.12 -0.48 11.84
C GLU A 130 4.13 0.81 12.67
N GLY A 131 2.94 1.31 13.04
CA GLY A 131 2.80 2.53 13.81
C GLY A 131 3.55 2.51 15.14
N ASP A 132 3.59 1.37 15.81
CA ASP A 132 4.28 1.21 17.09
C ASP A 132 5.79 1.47 16.97
N VAL A 133 6.45 0.86 15.99
CA VAL A 133 7.90 0.99 15.80
C VAL A 133 8.29 2.35 15.19
N VAL A 134 7.48 2.87 14.28
CA VAL A 134 7.69 4.18 13.66
C VAL A 134 7.54 5.30 14.70
N PHE A 135 6.54 5.22 15.57
CA PHE A 135 6.36 6.17 16.66
C PHE A 135 7.57 6.16 17.61
N ASP A 136 8.01 4.98 18.06
CA ASP A 136 9.14 4.86 18.98
C ASP A 136 10.44 5.38 18.36
N ALA A 137 10.64 5.16 17.06
CA ALA A 137 11.79 5.69 16.33
C ALA A 137 11.76 7.21 16.23
N MET A 138 10.60 7.79 15.93
CA MET A 138 10.40 9.24 15.88
C MET A 138 10.72 9.89 17.24
N MET A 139 10.18 9.35 18.31
CA MET A 139 10.43 9.87 19.66
C MET A 139 11.92 9.77 20.03
N ALA A 140 12.58 8.66 19.68
CA ALA A 140 14.01 8.48 19.93
C ALA A 140 14.87 9.46 19.12
N GLN A 141 14.58 9.62 17.82
CA GLN A 141 15.29 10.56 16.94
C GLN A 141 15.19 12.01 17.45
N LEU A 142 14.04 12.39 18.01
CA LEU A 142 13.82 13.70 18.59
C LEU A 142 14.39 13.85 20.01
N GLY A 143 15.01 12.80 20.57
CA GLY A 143 15.54 12.82 21.93
C GLY A 143 14.44 12.92 23.00
N LEU A 144 13.21 12.53 22.69
CA LEU A 144 12.07 12.61 23.61
C LEU A 144 12.00 11.35 24.51
N PRO A 145 11.70 11.51 25.81
CA PRO A 145 11.73 10.40 26.78
C PRO A 145 10.54 9.45 26.61
N ARG A 146 10.69 8.40 25.79
CA ARG A 146 9.65 7.37 25.58
C ARG A 146 9.14 6.73 26.87
N SER A 147 10.00 6.62 27.88
CA SER A 147 9.64 6.07 29.19
C SER A 147 8.60 6.92 29.96
N GLN A 148 8.40 8.16 29.56
CA GLN A 148 7.38 9.04 30.12
C GLN A 148 6.06 9.01 29.34
N ILE A 149 5.94 8.19 28.27
CA ILE A 149 4.71 8.01 27.52
C ILE A 149 4.06 6.71 27.97
N THR A 150 2.77 6.78 28.33
CA THR A 150 1.98 5.61 28.65
C THR A 150 1.41 5.01 27.38
N LYS A 151 2.07 3.99 26.84
CA LYS A 151 1.61 3.29 25.62
C LYS A 151 0.53 2.27 25.98
N LEU A 152 -0.66 2.40 25.38
CA LEU A 152 -1.82 1.52 25.62
C LEU A 152 -2.09 0.67 24.38
N PRO A 153 -1.70 -0.60 24.38
CA PRO A 153 -1.96 -1.51 23.27
C PRO A 153 -3.46 -1.77 23.12
N ASP A 154 -3.89 -1.98 21.85
CA ASP A 154 -5.27 -2.28 21.47
C ASP A 154 -6.28 -1.15 21.80
N ARG A 155 -5.78 0.09 22.00
CA ARG A 155 -6.54 1.32 22.23
C ARG A 155 -6.31 2.35 21.10
N GLY A 156 -5.82 1.91 19.95
CA GLY A 156 -5.57 2.76 18.78
C GLY A 156 -6.82 3.00 17.93
N SER A 157 -7.96 3.30 18.55
CA SER A 157 -9.21 3.64 17.85
C SER A 157 -9.64 5.08 18.10
N PHE A 158 -10.37 5.66 17.15
CA PHE A 158 -10.89 7.03 17.27
C PHE A 158 -11.94 7.13 18.38
N GLU A 159 -12.71 6.06 18.61
CA GLU A 159 -13.68 5.99 19.71
C GLU A 159 -12.98 6.10 21.08
N ALA A 160 -11.84 5.43 21.26
CA ALA A 160 -11.06 5.54 22.50
C ALA A 160 -10.49 6.95 22.70
N LEU A 161 -10.11 7.64 21.59
CA LEU A 161 -9.65 9.02 21.62
C LEU A 161 -10.79 9.97 21.99
N GLU A 162 -11.96 9.81 21.37
CA GLU A 162 -13.15 10.64 21.63
C GLU A 162 -13.69 10.43 23.05
N ALA A 163 -13.64 9.21 23.57
CA ALA A 163 -14.03 8.90 24.94
C ALA A 163 -13.01 9.39 25.99
N GLY A 164 -11.86 9.92 25.59
CA GLY A 164 -10.81 10.38 26.49
C GLY A 164 -10.08 9.23 27.24
N GLU A 165 -10.18 8.01 26.73
CA GLU A 165 -9.42 6.86 27.27
C GLU A 165 -7.93 7.01 26.99
N VAL A 166 -7.58 7.66 25.87
CA VAL A 166 -6.23 8.02 25.44
C VAL A 166 -6.17 9.50 25.04
N ASP A 167 -4.97 10.08 25.08
CA ASP A 167 -4.73 11.47 24.70
C ASP A 167 -4.31 11.62 23.24
N ALA A 168 -3.78 10.52 22.68
CA ALA A 168 -3.43 10.40 21.26
C ALA A 168 -3.58 8.95 20.80
N ILE A 169 -3.74 8.72 19.49
CA ILE A 169 -3.71 7.39 18.88
C ILE A 169 -2.74 7.34 17.70
N ILE A 170 -2.20 6.15 17.45
CA ILE A 170 -1.39 5.85 16.27
C ILE A 170 -2.25 5.01 15.32
N ALA A 171 -2.52 5.56 14.12
CA ALA A 171 -3.34 4.93 13.09
C ALA A 171 -2.83 5.28 11.69
N ALA A 172 -3.39 4.70 10.64
CA ALA A 172 -3.07 5.12 9.27
C ALA A 172 -3.84 6.41 8.90
N ILE A 173 -3.24 7.23 8.04
CA ILE A 173 -3.79 8.54 7.66
C ILE A 173 -5.17 8.42 6.98
N ASP A 174 -5.42 7.32 6.29
CA ASP A 174 -6.67 7.00 5.62
C ASP A 174 -7.74 6.40 6.56
N GLU A 175 -7.38 6.05 7.80
CA GLU A 175 -8.34 5.56 8.81
C GLU A 175 -9.07 6.66 9.55
N GLN A 176 -8.62 7.93 9.44
CA GLN A 176 -9.26 9.04 10.15
C GLN A 176 -10.74 9.17 9.78
N PRO A 177 -11.60 9.61 10.73
CA PRO A 177 -13.01 9.86 10.47
C PRO A 177 -13.22 10.87 9.34
N ASP A 178 -14.28 10.67 8.56
CA ASP A 178 -14.65 11.57 7.47
C ASP A 178 -15.18 12.90 8.05
N PRO A 179 -14.60 14.05 7.66
CA PRO A 179 -15.06 15.36 8.10
C PRO A 179 -16.51 15.72 7.71
N SER A 180 -17.08 15.02 6.71
CA SER A 180 -18.49 15.20 6.33
C SER A 180 -19.47 14.55 7.32
N ASN A 181 -18.97 13.70 8.24
CA ASN A 181 -19.80 13.13 9.28
C ASN A 181 -20.23 14.24 10.28
N PRO A 182 -21.54 14.41 10.57
CA PRO A 182 -22.02 15.40 11.52
C PRO A 182 -21.43 15.28 12.94
N THR A 183 -20.95 14.10 13.31
CA THR A 183 -20.30 13.82 14.60
C THR A 183 -18.77 13.98 14.53
N PHE A 184 -18.24 14.48 13.41
CA PHE A 184 -16.80 14.61 13.23
C PHE A 184 -16.17 15.53 14.29
N VAL A 185 -15.17 15.00 14.97
CA VAL A 185 -14.35 15.76 15.92
C VAL A 185 -13.06 16.19 15.23
N LYS A 186 -12.73 17.46 15.30
CA LYS A 186 -11.52 18.00 14.68
C LYS A 186 -10.27 17.41 15.32
N LEU A 187 -9.34 17.03 14.46
CA LEU A 187 -8.09 16.35 14.83
C LEU A 187 -6.87 17.21 14.50
N ASN A 188 -5.89 17.21 15.40
CA ASN A 188 -4.51 17.51 15.07
C ASN A 188 -3.82 16.23 14.63
N VAL A 189 -2.94 16.34 13.63
CA VAL A 189 -2.26 15.19 13.04
C VAL A 189 -0.75 15.45 13.03
N ILE A 190 0.01 14.49 13.54
CA ILE A 190 1.47 14.46 13.43
C ILE A 190 1.83 13.36 12.43
N LYS A 191 2.57 13.72 11.39
CA LYS A 191 3.11 12.76 10.42
C LYS A 191 4.58 12.52 10.70
N PRO A 192 5.05 11.29 10.83
CA PRO A 192 6.47 11.00 11.11
C PRO A 192 7.43 11.60 10.07
N GLN A 193 6.99 11.73 8.81
CA GLN A 193 7.75 12.33 7.71
C GLN A 193 8.11 13.79 7.98
N ASP A 194 7.23 14.56 8.63
CA ASP A 194 7.46 15.95 8.98
C ASP A 194 8.59 16.11 10.02
N TYR A 195 9.00 15.00 10.62
CA TYR A 195 10.06 14.89 11.62
C TYR A 195 11.24 14.03 11.15
N GLY A 196 11.35 13.81 9.83
CA GLY A 196 12.49 13.12 9.22
C GLY A 196 12.45 11.60 9.27
N ILE A 197 11.33 10.99 9.65
CA ILE A 197 11.14 9.54 9.59
C ILE A 197 10.50 9.19 8.25
N HIS A 198 11.32 8.76 7.31
CA HIS A 198 10.91 8.31 6.00
C HIS A 198 11.15 6.82 5.84
N VAL A 199 10.09 6.04 5.73
CA VAL A 199 10.14 4.57 5.52
C VAL A 199 9.14 4.17 4.42
N PRO A 200 9.42 3.11 3.63
CA PRO A 200 8.49 2.68 2.61
C PRO A 200 7.17 2.23 3.26
N GLY A 201 6.05 2.75 2.76
CA GLY A 201 4.72 2.42 3.25
C GLY A 201 4.24 1.09 2.67
N LEU A 202 3.43 1.12 1.60
CA LEU A 202 3.02 -0.09 0.89
C LEU A 202 3.98 -0.43 -0.25
N VAL A 203 4.31 -1.71 -0.41
CA VAL A 203 5.26 -2.18 -1.42
C VAL A 203 4.69 -3.35 -2.21
N TYR A 204 4.95 -3.37 -3.51
CA TYR A 204 4.68 -4.50 -4.38
C TYR A 204 5.85 -5.48 -4.33
N PHE A 205 5.52 -6.74 -4.12
CA PHE A 205 6.49 -7.83 -4.09
C PHE A 205 5.97 -9.05 -4.85
N ALA A 206 6.87 -9.94 -5.21
CA ALA A 206 6.52 -11.23 -5.77
C ALA A 206 7.50 -12.31 -5.28
N SER A 207 7.13 -13.59 -5.47
CA SER A 207 8.08 -14.69 -5.24
C SER A 207 9.30 -14.54 -6.15
N ASN A 208 10.47 -14.96 -5.66
CA ASN A 208 11.71 -14.88 -6.43
C ASN A 208 11.62 -15.64 -7.75
N ASP A 209 10.95 -16.80 -7.75
CA ASP A 209 10.72 -17.61 -8.97
C ASP A 209 9.91 -16.80 -10.00
N LEU A 210 8.83 -16.14 -9.58
CA LEU A 210 8.02 -15.34 -10.51
C LEU A 210 8.80 -14.13 -11.07
N ILE A 211 9.61 -13.48 -10.24
CA ILE A 211 10.51 -12.39 -10.66
C ILE A 211 11.53 -12.89 -11.71
N HIS A 212 12.11 -14.07 -11.50
CA HIS A 212 13.12 -14.65 -12.37
C HIS A 212 12.51 -15.19 -13.67
N ASP A 213 11.45 -15.96 -13.57
CA ASP A 213 10.90 -16.72 -14.71
C ASP A 213 10.00 -15.86 -15.60
N ARG A 214 9.38 -14.81 -15.04
CA ARG A 214 8.41 -13.98 -15.75
C ARG A 214 8.62 -12.47 -15.56
N PRO A 215 9.82 -11.94 -15.79
CA PRO A 215 10.13 -10.50 -15.55
C PRO A 215 9.27 -9.57 -16.40
N SER A 216 8.88 -9.97 -17.61
CA SER A 216 7.99 -9.18 -18.46
C SER A 216 6.58 -9.07 -17.89
N LEU A 217 6.08 -10.08 -17.21
CA LEU A 217 4.79 -10.03 -16.52
C LEU A 217 4.83 -9.04 -15.34
N ILE A 218 5.92 -9.04 -14.57
CA ILE A 218 6.09 -8.08 -13.46
C ILE A 218 6.10 -6.63 -13.98
N ALA A 219 6.83 -6.38 -15.08
CA ALA A 219 6.85 -5.05 -15.71
C ALA A 219 5.47 -4.64 -16.25
N ASP A 220 4.71 -5.58 -16.85
CA ASP A 220 3.36 -5.36 -17.34
C ASP A 220 2.38 -5.02 -16.21
N VAL A 221 2.43 -5.79 -15.12
CA VAL A 221 1.61 -5.53 -13.93
C VAL A 221 1.94 -4.15 -13.34
N LEU A 222 3.21 -3.81 -13.19
CA LEU A 222 3.62 -2.52 -12.66
C LEU A 222 3.15 -1.35 -13.57
N GLN A 223 3.27 -1.51 -14.90
CA GLN A 223 2.77 -0.52 -15.84
C GLN A 223 1.25 -0.31 -15.72
N GLY A 224 0.49 -1.39 -15.59
CA GLY A 224 -0.95 -1.34 -15.38
C GLY A 224 -1.32 -0.63 -14.08
N ILE A 225 -0.62 -0.94 -12.98
CA ILE A 225 -0.81 -0.30 -11.67
C ILE A 225 -0.53 1.20 -11.74
N ILE A 226 0.57 1.61 -12.38
CA ILE A 226 0.90 3.04 -12.55
C ILE A 226 -0.25 3.76 -13.26
N ARG A 227 -0.76 3.21 -14.36
CA ARG A 227 -1.94 3.76 -15.07
C ARG A 227 -3.19 3.78 -14.19
N GLY A 228 -3.38 2.77 -13.35
CA GLY A 228 -4.49 2.70 -12.42
C GLY A 228 -4.44 3.82 -11.38
N TRP A 229 -3.28 4.09 -10.79
CA TRP A 229 -3.07 5.22 -9.90
C TRP A 229 -3.24 6.56 -10.62
N GLN A 230 -2.76 6.65 -11.86
CA GLN A 230 -2.99 7.81 -12.72
C GLN A 230 -4.48 8.07 -12.92
N PHE A 231 -5.25 7.09 -13.25
CA PHE A 231 -6.70 7.20 -13.37
C PHE A 231 -7.34 7.63 -12.06
N ALA A 232 -6.94 7.02 -10.93
CA ALA A 232 -7.50 7.32 -9.61
C ALA A 232 -7.35 8.81 -9.21
N TYR A 233 -6.24 9.46 -9.61
CA TYR A 233 -5.94 10.84 -9.21
C TYR A 233 -6.19 11.90 -10.28
N ARG A 234 -6.43 11.52 -11.54
CA ARG A 234 -6.63 12.48 -12.64
C ARG A 234 -7.97 13.20 -12.53
N ASP A 235 -9.02 12.47 -12.22
CA ASP A 235 -10.39 12.97 -12.17
C ASP A 235 -11.22 12.16 -11.17
N TYR A 236 -11.45 12.74 -10.01
CA TYR A 236 -12.24 12.10 -8.96
C TYR A 236 -13.70 11.85 -9.36
N ALA A 237 -14.27 12.68 -10.27
CA ALA A 237 -15.64 12.48 -10.75
C ALA A 237 -15.77 11.18 -11.54
N GLN A 238 -14.71 10.75 -12.23
CA GLN A 238 -14.69 9.48 -12.95
C GLN A 238 -14.20 8.31 -12.10
N SER A 239 -13.14 8.50 -11.30
CA SER A 239 -12.49 7.40 -10.60
C SER A 239 -13.24 6.93 -9.35
N VAL A 240 -13.82 7.87 -8.58
CA VAL A 240 -14.50 7.54 -7.31
C VAL A 240 -15.72 6.64 -7.52
N PRO A 241 -16.61 6.84 -8.52
CA PRO A 241 -17.70 5.91 -8.80
C PRO A 241 -17.23 4.49 -9.16
N VAL A 242 -16.12 4.36 -9.89
CA VAL A 242 -15.53 3.05 -10.23
C VAL A 242 -15.03 2.34 -8.98
N LEU A 243 -14.38 3.08 -8.08
CA LEU A 243 -13.92 2.54 -6.79
C LEU A 243 -15.09 2.19 -5.90
N ALA A 244 -16.12 3.03 -5.78
CA ALA A 244 -17.32 2.76 -4.99
C ALA A 244 -18.02 1.48 -5.43
N GLY A 245 -18.16 1.26 -6.74
CA GLY A 245 -18.72 0.02 -7.28
C GLY A 245 -17.89 -1.25 -7.00
N SER A 246 -16.62 -1.10 -6.62
CA SER A 246 -15.74 -2.21 -6.29
C SER A 246 -15.59 -2.45 -4.79
N THR A 247 -15.65 -1.39 -3.99
CA THR A 247 -15.41 -1.41 -2.54
C THR A 247 -16.68 -1.47 -1.72
N GLY A 248 -17.80 -0.97 -2.26
CA GLY A 248 -19.04 -0.74 -1.52
C GLY A 248 -18.99 0.45 -0.57
N LEU A 249 -17.90 1.23 -0.56
CA LEU A 249 -17.75 2.40 0.30
C LEU A 249 -18.42 3.64 -0.29
N PRO A 250 -18.91 4.58 0.54
CA PRO A 250 -19.45 5.86 0.08
C PRO A 250 -18.44 6.67 -0.74
N THR A 251 -18.92 7.36 -1.76
CA THR A 251 -18.08 8.17 -2.67
C THR A 251 -17.32 9.27 -1.94
N GLU A 252 -17.96 9.98 -1.01
CA GLU A 252 -17.31 11.04 -0.22
C GLU A 252 -16.18 10.48 0.63
N ARG A 253 -16.39 9.32 1.26
CA ARG A 253 -15.38 8.63 2.04
C ARG A 253 -14.18 8.26 1.18
N LEU A 254 -14.39 7.65 0.02
CA LEU A 254 -13.33 7.27 -0.91
C LEU A 254 -12.54 8.48 -1.43
N LYS A 255 -13.24 9.56 -1.77
CA LYS A 255 -12.61 10.81 -2.20
C LYS A 255 -11.72 11.38 -1.10
N PHE A 256 -12.23 11.43 0.11
CA PHE A 256 -11.47 11.89 1.27
C PHE A 256 -10.20 11.04 1.50
N GLU A 257 -10.32 9.71 1.55
CA GLU A 257 -9.19 8.79 1.71
C GLU A 257 -8.15 8.98 0.60
N LEU A 258 -8.57 9.08 -0.66
CA LEU A 258 -7.67 9.36 -1.79
C LEU A 258 -6.91 10.67 -1.61
N GLN A 259 -7.57 11.71 -1.13
CA GLN A 259 -6.93 13.00 -0.86
C GLN A 259 -5.88 12.89 0.25
N GLN A 260 -6.20 12.17 1.34
CA GLN A 260 -5.27 12.01 2.46
C GLN A 260 -3.99 11.24 2.08
N GLN A 261 -4.11 10.24 1.24
CA GLN A 261 -2.98 9.39 0.84
C GLN A 261 -2.24 9.86 -0.42
N ARG A 262 -2.73 10.91 -1.13
CA ARG A 262 -2.19 11.34 -2.42
C ARG A 262 -0.66 11.54 -2.40
N SER A 263 -0.15 12.24 -1.40
CA SER A 263 1.28 12.53 -1.29
C SER A 263 2.14 11.29 -1.03
N LEU A 264 1.54 10.21 -0.52
CA LEU A 264 2.25 8.93 -0.29
C LEU A 264 2.45 8.18 -1.60
N VAL A 265 1.47 8.24 -2.52
CA VAL A 265 1.51 7.59 -3.83
C VAL A 265 2.26 8.44 -4.85
N LEU A 266 2.02 9.75 -4.82
CA LEU A 266 2.52 10.72 -5.79
C LEU A 266 3.24 11.86 -5.05
N PRO A 267 4.48 11.66 -4.61
CA PRO A 267 5.26 12.70 -3.96
C PRO A 267 5.62 13.80 -4.95
N THR A 268 5.80 15.02 -4.45
CA THR A 268 6.23 16.16 -5.28
C THR A 268 7.55 15.87 -5.98
N GLY A 269 7.56 15.95 -7.31
CA GLY A 269 8.73 15.66 -8.14
C GLY A 269 9.07 14.16 -8.28
N GLY A 270 8.29 13.26 -7.67
CA GLY A 270 8.46 11.81 -7.79
C GLY A 270 7.56 11.19 -8.85
N ARG A 271 7.67 9.88 -8.98
CA ARG A 271 6.87 9.05 -9.90
C ARG A 271 6.17 7.95 -9.11
N ILE A 272 5.02 7.51 -9.59
CA ILE A 272 4.30 6.37 -9.00
C ILE A 272 5.17 5.11 -9.09
N GLY A 273 5.21 4.34 -8.03
CA GLY A 273 6.03 3.15 -7.97
C GLY A 273 7.51 3.42 -7.68
N ASP A 274 7.90 4.69 -7.58
CA ASP A 274 9.30 5.08 -7.37
C ASP A 274 9.86 4.44 -6.10
N TYR A 275 11.17 4.43 -6.02
CA TYR A 275 11.88 3.66 -5.04
C TYR A 275 13.04 4.46 -4.46
N ASP A 276 13.15 4.47 -3.15
CA ASP A 276 14.21 5.19 -2.45
C ASP A 276 14.94 4.25 -1.48
N GLU A 277 16.21 3.96 -1.78
CA GLU A 277 17.03 3.08 -0.95
C GLU A 277 17.23 3.62 0.47
N SER A 278 17.26 4.96 0.64
CA SER A 278 17.42 5.57 1.96
C SER A 278 16.28 5.21 2.90
N ARG A 279 15.04 5.14 2.38
CA ARG A 279 13.85 4.75 3.14
C ARG A 279 13.92 3.30 3.62
N TRP A 280 14.45 2.40 2.80
CA TRP A 280 14.66 1.01 3.20
C TRP A 280 15.74 0.86 4.26
N ARG A 281 16.81 1.66 4.17
CA ARG A 281 17.84 1.71 5.23
C ARG A 281 17.24 2.23 6.54
N THR A 282 16.45 3.30 6.47
CA THR A 282 15.74 3.84 7.65
C THR A 282 14.83 2.78 8.27
N LEU A 283 14.03 2.08 7.45
CA LEU A 283 13.17 1.01 7.96
C LEU A 283 13.98 -0.11 8.62
N ARG A 284 15.07 -0.57 7.97
CA ARG A 284 15.97 -1.56 8.54
C ARG A 284 16.47 -1.11 9.91
N ASP A 285 16.99 0.11 10.00
CA ASP A 285 17.59 0.63 11.22
C ASP A 285 16.54 0.76 12.35
N ILE A 286 15.32 1.15 12.02
CA ILE A 286 14.17 1.18 12.94
C ILE A 286 13.83 -0.23 13.45
N LEU A 287 13.80 -1.23 12.57
CA LEU A 287 13.50 -2.61 12.97
C LEU A 287 14.61 -3.22 13.85
N LEU A 288 15.87 -2.91 13.56
CA LEU A 288 17.01 -3.29 14.40
C LEU A 288 16.94 -2.62 15.79
N PHE A 289 16.64 -1.32 15.81
CA PHE A 289 16.43 -0.57 17.05
C PHE A 289 15.29 -1.18 17.89
N ALA A 290 14.21 -1.61 17.25
CA ALA A 290 13.08 -2.30 17.89
C ALA A 290 13.38 -3.77 18.24
N LYS A 291 14.57 -4.30 17.91
CA LYS A 291 14.99 -5.71 18.09
C LYS A 291 14.07 -6.71 17.38
N LEU A 292 13.55 -6.33 16.22
CA LEU A 292 12.69 -7.16 15.38
C LEU A 292 13.42 -7.82 14.20
N GLY A 293 14.70 -7.51 14.00
CA GLY A 293 15.50 -8.00 12.88
C GLY A 293 16.95 -8.29 13.29
N GLU A 294 17.72 -8.85 12.34
CA GLU A 294 19.12 -9.17 12.46
C GLU A 294 19.98 -8.30 11.51
N GLU A 295 21.20 -7.94 11.93
CA GLU A 295 22.04 -6.98 11.20
C GLU A 295 22.55 -7.50 9.85
N ASP A 296 22.70 -8.80 9.68
CA ASP A 296 23.45 -9.41 8.57
C ASP A 296 22.63 -9.64 7.28
N VAL A 297 21.38 -9.20 7.22
CA VAL A 297 20.56 -9.42 6.00
C VAL A 297 20.70 -8.28 5.02
N PRO A 298 21.38 -8.48 3.87
CA PRO A 298 21.56 -7.43 2.86
C PRO A 298 20.24 -7.01 2.22
N LEU A 299 19.88 -5.73 2.29
CA LEU A 299 18.70 -5.18 1.60
C LEU A 299 18.69 -5.47 0.10
N ALA A 300 19.84 -5.51 -0.54
CA ALA A 300 19.99 -5.79 -1.97
C ALA A 300 19.45 -7.17 -2.40
N ARG A 301 19.25 -8.11 -1.46
CA ARG A 301 18.60 -9.41 -1.74
C ARG A 301 17.09 -9.34 -1.69
N ALA A 302 16.55 -8.38 -0.93
CA ALA A 302 15.11 -8.23 -0.71
C ALA A 302 14.45 -7.31 -1.75
N VAL A 303 15.24 -6.48 -2.45
CA VAL A 303 14.71 -5.31 -3.13
C VAL A 303 15.35 -5.11 -4.49
N THR A 304 14.58 -4.81 -5.54
CA THR A 304 15.07 -4.49 -6.88
C THR A 304 14.44 -3.21 -7.43
N TYR A 305 15.26 -2.36 -8.07
CA TYR A 305 14.82 -1.12 -8.72
C TYR A 305 14.66 -1.28 -10.24
N GLN A 306 14.92 -2.47 -10.76
CA GLN A 306 14.99 -2.71 -12.20
C GLN A 306 13.66 -2.43 -12.89
N PHE A 307 12.57 -2.94 -12.35
CA PHE A 307 11.25 -2.88 -12.99
C PHE A 307 10.74 -1.45 -13.12
N VAL A 308 10.89 -0.63 -12.08
CA VAL A 308 10.49 0.78 -12.12
C VAL A 308 11.28 1.53 -13.19
N ARG A 309 12.60 1.36 -13.22
CA ARG A 309 13.46 1.99 -14.24
C ARG A 309 13.09 1.54 -15.64
N ASP A 310 12.83 0.25 -15.84
CA ASP A 310 12.54 -0.32 -17.15
C ASP A 310 11.17 0.12 -17.67
N VAL A 311 10.15 0.17 -16.81
CA VAL A 311 8.81 0.65 -17.18
C VAL A 311 8.87 2.11 -17.62
N TYR A 312 9.47 3.01 -16.86
CA TYR A 312 9.56 4.42 -17.22
C TYR A 312 10.49 4.71 -18.41
N ARG A 313 11.50 3.88 -18.63
CA ARG A 313 12.33 3.96 -19.84
C ARG A 313 11.57 3.56 -21.10
N ARG A 314 10.71 2.53 -21.02
CA ARG A 314 9.91 2.04 -22.15
C ARG A 314 8.67 2.89 -22.41
N SER A 315 8.14 3.54 -21.38
CA SER A 315 6.92 4.35 -21.41
C SER A 315 7.16 5.69 -20.71
N PRO A 316 7.92 6.62 -21.34
CA PRO A 316 8.22 7.94 -20.75
C PRO A 316 6.98 8.81 -20.52
N ASP A 317 5.91 8.58 -21.27
CA ASP A 317 4.60 9.22 -21.12
C ASP A 317 3.98 9.03 -19.74
N LEU A 318 4.30 7.93 -19.07
CA LEU A 318 3.86 7.68 -17.69
C LEU A 318 4.48 8.64 -16.66
N ALA A 319 5.59 9.28 -16.98
CA ALA A 319 6.26 10.25 -16.12
C ALA A 319 5.87 11.72 -16.43
N ALA A 320 5.07 11.96 -17.46
CA ALA A 320 4.81 13.32 -17.93
C ALA A 320 4.03 14.16 -16.91
N PRO A 321 4.50 15.40 -16.59
CA PRO A 321 3.88 16.28 -15.59
C PRO A 321 2.41 16.64 -15.87
N GLY A 322 1.97 16.63 -17.12
CA GLY A 322 0.58 16.94 -17.51
C GLY A 322 -0.45 15.87 -17.16
N ALA A 323 -0.01 14.69 -16.73
CA ALA A 323 -0.92 13.62 -16.27
C ALA A 323 -1.49 13.87 -14.86
N TRP A 324 -1.03 14.93 -14.15
CA TRP A 324 -1.24 15.13 -12.72
C TRP A 324 -1.66 16.55 -12.33
N SER A 325 -2.00 17.42 -13.28
CA SER A 325 -2.45 18.78 -12.96
C SER A 325 -3.68 18.70 -12.06
N GLU A 326 -3.55 19.29 -10.88
CA GLU A 326 -4.68 19.53 -9.99
C GLU A 326 -5.71 20.37 -10.77
N GLU A 327 -6.94 19.88 -10.89
CA GLU A 327 -8.06 20.79 -11.09
C GLU A 327 -8.11 21.70 -9.86
N LYS A 328 -7.98 23.00 -10.12
CA LYS A 328 -8.07 24.10 -9.14
C LYS A 328 -9.44 24.15 -8.49
#